data_9caafb7a4eef174104f23ca5e2cfb41c
#
_entry.id   9caafb7a4eef174104f23ca5e2cfb41c
#
_cell.length_a   1.000
_cell.length_b   1.000
_cell.length_c   1.000
_cell.angle_alpha   90.00
_cell.angle_beta   90.00
_cell.angle_gamma   90.00
#
_symmetry.space_group_name_H-M   'P 1'
#
loop_
_entity.id
_entity.type
_entity.pdbx_description
1 polymer ?
#
loop_
_entity_poly.entity_id
_entity_poly.type
_entity_poly.pdbx_seq_one_letter_code
_entity_poly.pdbx_strand_id
1 'polypeptide(L)'
;MVSIPRKTVEEEHKTLGHYKAPCGTLPMQRSALLQAANQMAQMVLGSYLTPLESRMVYQAVFLSKFSYVLPQCYFTSNQLQQIESKAQQAFTAKCGFNRKMSLAIRYGPLSLGGAGFVQLSTIQGEGQLTNFLKHWRSNTYVSSLLRCSLAWAQMNAGISVPLLMVLSMSIPHLESVFLQSTRSFLSRIDGQIEVDDPFVPPEQREHDAYIMDIALASPEFSPADLR
;
A
#
# COMPACT_ATOMS: atom_id res chain seq x y z
N MET A 1 21.79 28.27 23.68
CA MET A 1 21.89 27.44 22.47
C MET A 1 21.05 26.20 22.69
N VAL A 2 20.01 26.01 21.89
CA VAL A 2 19.21 24.76 21.93
C VAL A 2 19.98 23.71 21.12
N SER A 3 20.44 22.65 21.79
CA SER A 3 21.10 21.53 21.14
C SER A 3 20.02 20.67 20.46
N ILE A 4 20.06 20.55 19.14
CA ILE A 4 19.20 19.64 18.40
C ILE A 4 19.82 18.25 18.47
N PRO A 5 19.18 17.27 19.13
CA PRO A 5 19.74 15.93 19.24
C PRO A 5 19.84 15.28 17.86
N ARG A 6 21.04 14.78 17.54
CA ARG A 6 21.25 13.95 16.34
C ARG A 6 20.55 12.61 16.54
N LYS A 7 19.79 12.21 15.53
CA LYS A 7 19.15 10.91 15.46
C LYS A 7 19.75 10.05 14.37
N THR A 8 19.67 8.74 14.53
CA THR A 8 20.11 7.77 13.52
C THR A 8 19.10 7.69 12.39
N VAL A 9 19.53 7.17 11.23
CA VAL A 9 18.67 6.98 10.05
C VAL A 9 17.54 5.98 10.31
N GLU A 10 17.72 5.11 11.28
CA GLU A 10 16.76 4.08 11.67
C GLU A 10 15.74 4.54 12.71
N GLU A 11 16.00 5.69 13.34
CA GLU A 11 15.17 6.22 14.42
C GLU A 11 13.90 6.87 13.86
N GLU A 12 12.74 6.30 14.23
CA GLU A 12 11.46 6.85 13.81
C GLU A 12 11.10 8.13 14.57
N HIS A 13 10.55 9.09 13.83
CA HIS A 13 10.04 10.35 14.34
C HIS A 13 8.55 10.44 14.18
N LYS A 14 7.87 10.93 15.20
CA LYS A 14 6.46 11.26 15.08
C LYS A 14 6.28 12.64 14.45
N THR A 15 5.73 12.68 13.23
CA THR A 15 5.43 13.90 12.51
C THR A 15 3.96 13.87 12.11
N LEU A 16 3.16 14.86 12.55
CA LEU A 16 1.74 14.97 12.25
C LEU A 16 0.93 13.68 12.55
N GLY A 17 1.26 12.99 13.67
CA GLY A 17 0.57 11.77 14.07
C GLY A 17 1.07 10.49 13.41
N HIS A 18 2.10 10.57 12.61
CA HIS A 18 2.69 9.47 11.87
C HIS A 18 4.17 9.28 12.26
N TYR A 19 4.59 8.02 12.47
CA TYR A 19 5.99 7.69 12.73
C TYR A 19 6.71 7.37 11.43
N LYS A 20 7.82 8.05 11.16
CA LYS A 20 8.66 7.83 9.97
C LYS A 20 10.13 7.76 10.37
N ALA A 21 10.84 6.79 9.81
CA ALA A 21 12.30 6.74 9.80
C ALA A 21 12.82 7.14 8.41
N PRO A 22 13.95 7.82 8.31
CA PRO A 22 14.58 8.16 7.04
C PRO A 22 14.90 6.93 6.17
N CYS A 23 15.23 5.79 6.78
CA CYS A 23 15.46 4.51 6.08
C CYS A 23 14.18 3.83 5.54
N GLY A 24 12.98 4.38 5.82
CA GLY A 24 11.71 3.83 5.35
C GLY A 24 11.14 2.69 6.18
N THR A 25 11.83 2.22 7.22
CA THR A 25 11.28 1.22 8.17
C THR A 25 10.21 1.85 9.06
N LEU A 26 9.18 1.07 9.43
CA LEU A 26 8.01 1.57 10.16
C LEU A 26 7.59 0.65 11.33
N PRO A 27 8.51 0.12 12.17
CA PRO A 27 8.14 -0.78 13.27
C PRO A 27 7.31 -0.11 14.35
N MET A 28 7.62 1.14 14.75
CA MET A 28 6.83 1.89 15.73
C MET A 28 5.46 2.25 15.17
N GLN A 29 5.39 2.66 13.90
CA GLN A 29 4.10 2.94 13.24
C GLN A 29 3.21 1.70 13.21
N ARG A 30 3.78 0.53 12.87
CA ARG A 30 3.05 -0.75 12.90
C ARG A 30 2.53 -1.07 14.29
N SER A 31 3.37 -0.94 15.32
CA SER A 31 2.99 -1.17 16.72
C SER A 31 1.88 -0.24 17.17
N ALA A 32 1.97 1.05 16.83
CA ALA A 32 0.97 2.04 17.16
C ALA A 32 -0.40 1.74 16.51
N LEU A 33 -0.40 1.32 15.24
CA LEU A 33 -1.63 0.94 14.53
C LEU A 33 -2.24 -0.35 15.11
N LEU A 34 -1.41 -1.35 15.41
CA LEU A 34 -1.86 -2.59 16.04
C LEU A 34 -2.47 -2.33 17.41
N GLN A 35 -1.83 -1.51 18.23
CA GLN A 35 -2.36 -1.10 19.54
C GLN A 35 -3.70 -0.35 19.39
N ALA A 36 -3.78 0.60 18.47
CA ALA A 36 -5.01 1.34 18.22
C ALA A 36 -6.16 0.44 17.76
N ALA A 37 -5.90 -0.51 16.86
CA ALA A 37 -6.89 -1.48 16.39
C ALA A 37 -7.37 -2.40 17.54
N ASN A 38 -6.45 -2.87 18.38
CA ASN A 38 -6.78 -3.69 19.55
C ASN A 38 -7.62 -2.92 20.60
N GLN A 39 -7.27 -1.67 20.88
CA GLN A 39 -8.05 -0.81 21.78
C GLN A 39 -9.46 -0.58 21.24
N MET A 40 -9.60 -0.29 19.95
CA MET A 40 -10.93 -0.14 19.34
C MET A 40 -11.74 -1.44 19.39
N ALA A 41 -11.10 -2.59 19.15
CA ALA A 41 -11.75 -3.89 19.28
C ALA A 41 -12.32 -4.10 20.69
N GLN A 42 -11.53 -3.80 21.73
CA GLN A 42 -11.95 -3.91 23.12
C GLN A 42 -13.11 -2.96 23.46
N MET A 43 -12.99 -1.68 23.04
CA MET A 43 -14.06 -0.69 23.27
C MET A 43 -15.37 -1.09 22.60
N VAL A 44 -15.32 -1.56 21.36
CA VAL A 44 -16.50 -1.99 20.60
C VAL A 44 -17.14 -3.22 21.26
N LEU A 45 -16.36 -4.22 21.66
CA LEU A 45 -16.86 -5.42 22.32
C LEU A 45 -17.52 -5.11 23.69
N GLY A 46 -16.91 -4.21 24.46
CA GLY A 46 -17.43 -3.80 25.77
C GLY A 46 -18.57 -2.77 25.74
N SER A 47 -18.91 -2.24 24.57
CA SER A 47 -19.96 -1.23 24.42
C SER A 47 -21.34 -1.85 24.23
N TYR A 48 -22.39 -1.06 24.50
CA TYR A 48 -23.79 -1.41 24.23
C TYR A 48 -24.30 -0.92 22.87
N LEU A 49 -23.38 -0.74 21.90
CA LEU A 49 -23.72 -0.28 20.56
C LEU A 49 -24.64 -1.26 19.83
N THR A 50 -25.65 -0.72 19.20
CA THR A 50 -26.48 -1.44 18.24
C THR A 50 -25.68 -1.81 16.99
N PRO A 51 -26.15 -2.75 16.15
CA PRO A 51 -25.48 -3.08 14.88
C PRO A 51 -25.27 -1.88 13.97
N LEU A 52 -26.26 -0.96 13.90
CA LEU A 52 -26.17 0.25 13.07
C LEU A 52 -25.11 1.22 13.61
N GLU A 53 -25.12 1.49 14.92
CA GLU A 53 -24.12 2.35 15.57
C GLU A 53 -22.72 1.77 15.45
N SER A 54 -22.56 0.47 15.62
CA SER A 54 -21.28 -0.23 15.43
C SER A 54 -20.73 -0.04 14.00
N ARG A 55 -21.62 -0.04 13.01
CA ARG A 55 -21.26 0.24 11.63
C ARG A 55 -20.87 1.69 11.41
N MET A 56 -21.59 2.63 12.02
CA MET A 56 -21.22 4.05 11.97
C MET A 56 -19.84 4.29 12.61
N VAL A 57 -19.58 3.67 13.76
CA VAL A 57 -18.26 3.76 14.42
C VAL A 57 -17.16 3.14 13.55
N TYR A 58 -17.44 2.01 12.90
CA TYR A 58 -16.49 1.42 11.96
C TYR A 58 -16.14 2.39 10.83
N GLN A 59 -17.13 2.99 10.20
CA GLN A 59 -16.91 3.89 9.06
C GLN A 59 -16.30 5.24 9.48
N ALA A 60 -16.88 5.88 10.51
CA ALA A 60 -16.50 7.24 10.88
C ALA A 60 -15.25 7.31 11.76
N VAL A 61 -14.95 6.28 12.54
CA VAL A 61 -13.83 6.30 13.49
C VAL A 61 -12.71 5.36 13.06
N PHE A 62 -13.03 4.08 12.84
CA PHE A 62 -12.00 3.10 12.50
C PHE A 62 -11.38 3.41 11.14
N LEU A 63 -12.17 3.42 10.07
CA LEU A 63 -11.64 3.64 8.72
C LEU A 63 -10.95 5.00 8.60
N SER A 64 -11.51 6.07 9.15
CA SER A 64 -10.93 7.42 9.09
C SER A 64 -9.55 7.50 9.74
N LYS A 65 -9.35 6.80 10.86
CA LYS A 65 -8.05 6.75 11.54
C LYS A 65 -6.98 6.06 10.70
N PHE A 66 -7.34 4.98 10.03
CA PHE A 66 -6.40 4.21 9.22
C PHE A 66 -6.18 4.83 7.83
N SER A 67 -7.21 5.38 7.20
CA SER A 67 -7.10 6.00 5.87
C SER A 67 -6.20 7.25 5.85
N TYR A 68 -6.01 7.91 7.00
CA TYR A 68 -5.05 9.03 7.09
C TYR A 68 -3.58 8.55 7.04
N VAL A 69 -3.29 7.43 7.70
CA VAL A 69 -1.90 6.99 7.92
C VAL A 69 -1.42 6.01 6.84
N LEU A 70 -2.27 5.05 6.46
CA LEU A 70 -1.90 3.95 5.58
C LEU A 70 -1.39 4.34 4.19
N PRO A 71 -1.88 5.40 3.53
CA PRO A 71 -1.34 5.83 2.24
C PRO A 71 0.15 6.18 2.26
N GLN A 72 0.68 6.49 3.44
CA GLN A 72 2.08 6.84 3.66
C GLN A 72 2.92 5.66 4.19
N CYS A 73 2.30 4.49 4.35
CA CYS A 73 2.94 3.27 4.84
C CYS A 73 3.11 2.26 3.70
N TYR A 74 4.04 1.32 3.89
CA TYR A 74 4.32 0.26 2.91
C TYR A 74 4.26 -1.11 3.60
N PHE A 75 3.16 -1.36 4.30
CA PHE A 75 2.95 -2.63 4.97
C PHE A 75 2.55 -3.71 3.98
N THR A 76 3.05 -4.92 4.22
CA THR A 76 2.62 -6.10 3.46
C THR A 76 1.18 -6.48 3.83
N SER A 77 0.50 -7.22 2.94
CA SER A 77 -0.86 -7.70 3.20
C SER A 77 -0.96 -8.50 4.51
N ASN A 78 0.06 -9.31 4.83
CA ASN A 78 0.11 -10.06 6.08
C ASN A 78 0.21 -9.16 7.32
N GLN A 79 1.02 -8.09 7.25
CA GLN A 79 1.13 -7.12 8.34
C GLN A 79 -0.18 -6.37 8.56
N LEU A 80 -0.85 -5.96 7.48
CA LEU A 80 -2.15 -5.29 7.55
C LEU A 80 -3.24 -6.20 8.09
N GLN A 81 -3.25 -7.47 7.68
CA GLN A 81 -4.17 -8.46 8.22
C GLN A 81 -3.97 -8.69 9.72
N GLN A 82 -2.72 -8.70 10.20
CA GLN A 82 -2.44 -8.79 11.64
C GLN A 82 -2.98 -7.56 12.41
N ILE A 83 -2.87 -6.37 11.83
CA ILE A 83 -3.39 -5.13 12.44
C ILE A 83 -4.91 -5.16 12.51
N GLU A 84 -5.59 -5.53 11.41
CA GLU A 84 -7.05 -5.42 11.31
C GLU A 84 -7.83 -6.57 11.96
N SER A 85 -7.23 -7.76 12.10
CA SER A 85 -7.95 -9.02 12.37
C SER A 85 -8.87 -8.95 13.59
N LYS A 86 -8.38 -8.46 14.73
CA LYS A 86 -9.16 -8.38 15.98
C LYS A 86 -10.27 -7.32 15.89
N ALA A 87 -9.95 -6.16 15.31
CA ALA A 87 -10.94 -5.09 15.13
C ALA A 87 -12.06 -5.53 14.18
N GLN A 88 -11.71 -6.14 13.06
CA GLN A 88 -12.68 -6.67 12.12
C GLN A 88 -13.59 -7.74 12.73
N GLN A 89 -13.04 -8.66 13.52
CA GLN A 89 -13.84 -9.66 14.24
C GLN A 89 -14.81 -9.01 15.22
N ALA A 90 -14.38 -7.98 15.96
CA ALA A 90 -15.20 -7.25 16.91
C ALA A 90 -16.36 -6.53 16.20
N PHE A 91 -16.06 -5.76 15.17
CA PHE A 91 -17.09 -5.04 14.39
C PHE A 91 -18.04 -6.00 13.67
N THR A 92 -17.51 -7.08 13.05
CA THR A 92 -18.33 -8.10 12.39
C THR A 92 -19.35 -8.70 13.36
N ALA A 93 -18.90 -9.07 14.57
CA ALA A 93 -19.78 -9.65 15.59
C ALA A 93 -20.82 -8.64 16.09
N LYS A 94 -20.44 -7.38 16.33
CA LYS A 94 -21.38 -6.31 16.78
C LYS A 94 -22.38 -5.91 15.70
N CYS A 95 -22.01 -5.98 14.43
CA CYS A 95 -22.93 -5.77 13.31
C CYS A 95 -23.88 -6.96 13.07
N GLY A 96 -23.85 -8.00 13.92
CA GLY A 96 -24.76 -9.15 13.84
C GLY A 96 -24.31 -10.24 12.86
N PHE A 97 -23.10 -10.16 12.32
CA PHE A 97 -22.59 -11.16 11.41
C PHE A 97 -21.81 -12.27 12.12
N ASN A 98 -21.81 -13.46 11.55
CA ASN A 98 -21.00 -14.55 12.06
C ASN A 98 -19.49 -14.25 11.88
N ARG A 99 -18.69 -14.45 12.94
CA ARG A 99 -17.23 -14.25 12.90
C ARG A 99 -16.53 -15.15 11.88
N LYS A 100 -17.12 -16.30 11.54
CA LYS A 100 -16.60 -17.29 10.57
C LYS A 100 -17.18 -17.10 9.15
N MET A 101 -17.85 -15.97 8.89
CA MET A 101 -18.38 -15.69 7.55
C MET A 101 -17.24 -15.69 6.51
N SER A 102 -17.55 -16.06 5.27
CA SER A 102 -16.57 -16.03 4.19
C SER A 102 -16.05 -14.62 3.93
N LEU A 103 -14.82 -14.52 3.45
CA LEU A 103 -14.20 -13.23 3.11
C LEU A 103 -14.97 -12.51 2.00
N ALA A 104 -15.53 -13.26 1.04
CA ALA A 104 -16.35 -12.71 -0.04
C ALA A 104 -17.60 -11.98 0.48
N ILE A 105 -18.30 -12.56 1.47
CA ILE A 105 -19.45 -11.92 2.11
C ILE A 105 -18.99 -10.72 2.95
N ARG A 106 -17.90 -10.88 3.73
CA ARG A 106 -17.40 -9.83 4.60
C ARG A 106 -17.05 -8.56 3.84
N TYR A 107 -16.33 -8.70 2.73
CA TYR A 107 -15.84 -7.57 1.93
C TYR A 107 -16.72 -7.27 0.71
N GLY A 108 -17.72 -8.11 0.46
CA GLY A 108 -18.68 -7.88 -0.62
C GLY A 108 -19.50 -6.60 -0.40
N PRO A 109 -19.92 -5.94 -1.48
CA PRO A 109 -20.73 -4.72 -1.41
C PRO A 109 -22.10 -5.00 -0.82
N LEU A 110 -22.63 -4.02 -0.07
CA LEU A 110 -23.98 -4.11 0.52
C LEU A 110 -25.06 -4.35 -0.50
N SER A 111 -24.94 -3.77 -1.68
CA SER A 111 -25.89 -3.92 -2.80
C SER A 111 -26.03 -5.37 -3.29
N LEU A 112 -25.03 -6.20 -3.05
CA LEU A 112 -25.02 -7.62 -3.42
C LEU A 112 -25.18 -8.55 -2.20
N GLY A 113 -25.66 -8.03 -1.07
CA GLY A 113 -25.84 -8.81 0.17
C GLY A 113 -24.56 -9.05 0.97
N GLY A 114 -23.48 -8.39 0.62
CA GLY A 114 -22.23 -8.42 1.39
C GLY A 114 -22.30 -7.57 2.65
N ALA A 115 -21.33 -7.74 3.54
CA ALA A 115 -21.26 -6.96 4.77
C ALA A 115 -20.57 -5.59 4.58
N GLY A 116 -19.94 -5.30 3.43
CA GLY A 116 -19.35 -4.01 3.06
C GLY A 116 -18.25 -3.54 4.01
N PHE A 117 -17.51 -4.46 4.62
CA PHE A 117 -16.26 -4.12 5.31
C PHE A 117 -15.16 -3.86 4.27
N VAL A 118 -14.14 -3.12 4.65
CA VAL A 118 -13.01 -2.78 3.77
C VAL A 118 -11.73 -3.33 4.36
N GLN A 119 -10.88 -3.92 3.53
CA GLN A 119 -9.55 -4.38 3.95
C GLN A 119 -8.61 -3.17 4.10
N LEU A 120 -7.77 -3.16 5.13
CA LEU A 120 -6.76 -2.12 5.29
C LEU A 120 -5.75 -2.08 4.12
N SER A 121 -5.51 -3.23 3.49
CA SER A 121 -4.68 -3.29 2.29
C SER A 121 -5.30 -2.58 1.08
N THR A 122 -6.63 -2.54 0.98
CA THR A 122 -7.33 -1.74 -0.03
C THR A 122 -7.19 -0.26 0.27
N ILE A 123 -7.40 0.15 1.53
CA ILE A 123 -7.23 1.56 1.96
C ILE A 123 -5.80 2.05 1.68
N GLN A 124 -4.79 1.24 2.00
CA GLN A 124 -3.40 1.58 1.72
C GLN A 124 -3.17 1.77 0.22
N GLY A 125 -3.58 0.81 -0.60
CA GLY A 125 -3.36 0.84 -2.04
C GLY A 125 -4.14 1.95 -2.74
N GLU A 126 -5.43 2.13 -2.42
CA GLU A 126 -6.25 3.24 -2.95
C GLU A 126 -5.66 4.61 -2.60
N GLY A 127 -5.20 4.77 -1.35
CA GLY A 127 -4.59 6.01 -0.92
C GLY A 127 -3.25 6.28 -1.63
N GLN A 128 -2.42 5.26 -1.82
CA GLN A 128 -1.17 5.37 -2.58
C GLN A 128 -1.43 5.71 -4.04
N LEU A 129 -2.38 5.03 -4.67
CA LEU A 129 -2.79 5.29 -6.05
C LEU A 129 -3.36 6.71 -6.22
N THR A 130 -4.22 7.14 -5.30
CA THR A 130 -4.78 8.50 -5.29
C THR A 130 -3.67 9.54 -5.18
N ASN A 131 -2.70 9.33 -4.28
CA ASN A 131 -1.55 10.22 -4.14
C ASN A 131 -0.69 10.26 -5.41
N PHE A 132 -0.43 9.09 -6.01
CA PHE A 132 0.30 9.01 -7.28
C PHE A 132 -0.39 9.84 -8.36
N LEU A 133 -1.66 9.57 -8.64
CA LEU A 133 -2.42 10.24 -9.69
C LEU A 133 -2.57 11.75 -9.45
N LYS A 134 -2.83 12.14 -8.18
CA LYS A 134 -2.93 13.55 -7.79
C LYS A 134 -1.64 14.30 -8.07
N HIS A 135 -0.51 13.76 -7.65
CA HIS A 135 0.79 14.41 -7.85
C HIS A 135 1.27 14.32 -9.29
N TRP A 136 0.99 13.21 -9.99
CA TRP A 136 1.34 13.10 -11.41
C TRP A 136 0.69 14.19 -12.26
N ARG A 137 -0.58 14.49 -11.98
CA ARG A 137 -1.37 15.51 -12.70
C ARG A 137 -1.11 16.94 -12.25
N SER A 138 -0.43 17.12 -11.13
CA SER A 138 -0.11 18.46 -10.62
C SER A 138 1.19 18.97 -11.24
N ASN A 139 1.33 20.31 -11.29
CA ASN A 139 2.59 20.94 -11.71
C ASN A 139 3.34 21.49 -10.49
N THR A 140 3.77 20.59 -9.61
CA THR A 140 4.43 20.92 -8.35
C THR A 140 5.81 20.27 -8.28
N TYR A 141 6.64 20.73 -7.34
CA TYR A 141 7.94 20.11 -7.07
C TYR A 141 7.82 18.62 -6.74
N VAL A 142 6.76 18.20 -6.03
CA VAL A 142 6.49 16.79 -5.73
C VAL A 142 6.22 15.99 -7.02
N SER A 143 5.51 16.60 -7.98
CA SER A 143 5.30 16.00 -9.30
C SER A 143 6.62 15.72 -10.03
N SER A 144 7.52 16.70 -10.02
CA SER A 144 8.84 16.55 -10.66
C SER A 144 9.65 15.43 -10.00
N LEU A 145 9.65 15.36 -8.67
CA LEU A 145 10.32 14.28 -7.94
C LEU A 145 9.70 12.91 -8.26
N LEU A 146 8.37 12.83 -8.36
CA LEU A 146 7.68 11.59 -8.69
C LEU A 146 8.04 11.11 -10.11
N ARG A 147 8.09 12.04 -11.09
CA ARG A 147 8.52 11.76 -12.46
C ARG A 147 9.96 11.27 -12.51
N CYS A 148 10.88 11.95 -11.81
CA CYS A 148 12.27 11.51 -11.69
C CYS A 148 12.38 10.12 -11.05
N SER A 149 11.61 9.85 -9.99
CA SER A 149 11.60 8.53 -9.34
C SER A 149 11.08 7.43 -10.25
N LEU A 150 10.04 7.71 -11.05
CA LEU A 150 9.53 6.73 -12.01
C LEU A 150 10.54 6.49 -13.15
N ALA A 151 11.14 7.56 -13.68
CA ALA A 151 12.17 7.46 -14.72
C ALA A 151 13.38 6.64 -14.23
N TRP A 152 13.86 6.94 -13.04
CA TRP A 152 14.94 6.18 -12.40
C TRP A 152 14.56 4.71 -12.20
N ALA A 153 13.37 4.43 -11.72
CA ALA A 153 12.88 3.08 -11.51
C ALA A 153 12.73 2.31 -12.83
N GLN A 154 12.27 2.97 -13.90
CA GLN A 154 12.16 2.39 -15.24
C GLN A 154 13.55 2.05 -15.81
N MET A 155 14.51 2.96 -15.67
CA MET A 155 15.89 2.70 -16.09
C MET A 155 16.53 1.53 -15.32
N ASN A 156 16.35 1.51 -14.00
CA ASN A 156 16.87 0.41 -13.17
C ASN A 156 16.19 -0.93 -13.46
N ALA A 157 14.92 -0.91 -13.82
CA ALA A 157 14.20 -2.12 -14.20
C ALA A 157 14.74 -2.73 -15.50
N GLY A 158 15.25 -1.88 -16.42
CA GLY A 158 15.90 -2.34 -17.67
C GLY A 158 14.98 -3.14 -18.59
N ILE A 159 13.66 -2.84 -18.57
CA ILE A 159 12.63 -3.52 -19.37
C ILE A 159 12.07 -2.58 -20.45
N SER A 160 11.64 -3.15 -21.58
CA SER A 160 11.08 -2.40 -22.71
C SER A 160 9.68 -1.87 -22.50
N VAL A 161 8.98 -2.34 -21.46
CA VAL A 161 7.59 -1.99 -21.19
C VAL A 161 7.46 -1.05 -19.98
N PRO A 162 6.47 -0.15 -19.96
CA PRO A 162 6.28 0.74 -18.81
C PRO A 162 5.97 -0.04 -17.52
N LEU A 163 6.65 0.33 -16.43
CA LEU A 163 6.56 -0.34 -15.13
C LEU A 163 5.13 -0.46 -14.57
N LEU A 164 4.28 0.51 -14.85
CA LEU A 164 2.93 0.57 -14.30
C LEU A 164 1.86 -0.04 -15.22
N MET A 165 2.25 -0.51 -16.41
CA MET A 165 1.38 -1.20 -17.36
C MET A 165 1.50 -2.72 -17.26
N VAL A 166 2.73 -3.25 -17.12
CA VAL A 166 2.96 -4.70 -17.05
C VAL A 166 3.23 -5.12 -15.62
N LEU A 167 2.20 -5.67 -14.98
CA LEU A 167 2.19 -6.01 -13.55
C LEU A 167 2.41 -7.50 -13.27
N SER A 168 2.28 -8.34 -14.29
CA SER A 168 2.52 -9.79 -14.18
C SER A 168 3.98 -10.15 -13.94
N MET A 169 4.89 -9.27 -14.37
CA MET A 169 6.33 -9.46 -14.25
C MET A 169 6.80 -9.05 -12.84
N SER A 170 7.50 -9.94 -12.16
CA SER A 170 8.19 -9.63 -10.90
C SER A 170 9.50 -8.91 -11.18
N ILE A 171 9.73 -7.79 -10.52
CA ILE A 171 10.96 -7.00 -10.64
C ILE A 171 11.59 -6.88 -9.23
N PRO A 172 12.36 -7.89 -8.80
CA PRO A 172 12.85 -7.98 -7.42
C PRO A 172 13.91 -6.92 -7.06
N HIS A 173 14.60 -6.39 -8.07
CA HIS A 173 15.63 -5.36 -7.90
C HIS A 173 15.08 -3.92 -7.93
N LEU A 174 13.77 -3.74 -8.04
CA LEU A 174 13.16 -2.41 -7.96
C LEU A 174 13.30 -1.83 -6.54
N GLU A 175 14.11 -0.78 -6.39
CA GLU A 175 14.42 -0.20 -5.07
C GLU A 175 13.27 0.63 -4.46
N SER A 176 12.42 1.23 -5.30
CA SER A 176 11.34 2.09 -4.84
C SER A 176 10.21 1.29 -4.18
N VAL A 177 10.20 1.27 -2.85
CA VAL A 177 9.14 0.61 -2.05
C VAL A 177 7.75 1.16 -2.39
N PHE A 178 7.64 2.46 -2.68
CA PHE A 178 6.38 3.08 -3.10
C PHE A 178 5.87 2.49 -4.42
N LEU A 179 6.74 2.39 -5.44
CA LEU A 179 6.36 1.83 -6.73
C LEU A 179 6.09 0.32 -6.64
N GLN A 180 6.87 -0.43 -5.84
CA GLN A 180 6.59 -1.85 -5.58
C GLN A 180 5.21 -2.05 -4.95
N SER A 181 4.89 -1.24 -3.93
CA SER A 181 3.58 -1.31 -3.25
C SER A 181 2.44 -0.94 -4.21
N THR A 182 2.61 0.10 -5.01
CA THR A 182 1.62 0.52 -6.01
C THR A 182 1.42 -0.55 -7.08
N ARG A 183 2.49 -1.16 -7.62
CA ARG A 183 2.41 -2.28 -8.56
C ARG A 183 1.68 -3.48 -7.96
N SER A 184 2.03 -3.86 -6.73
CA SER A 184 1.38 -4.97 -6.02
C SER A 184 -0.13 -4.73 -5.83
N PHE A 185 -0.52 -3.48 -5.53
CA PHE A 185 -1.93 -3.14 -5.43
C PHE A 185 -2.64 -3.20 -6.78
N LEU A 186 -2.07 -2.60 -7.83
CA LEU A 186 -2.60 -2.63 -9.18
C LEU A 186 -2.77 -4.07 -9.70
N SER A 187 -1.76 -4.92 -9.50
CA SER A 187 -1.84 -6.34 -9.86
C SER A 187 -2.99 -7.08 -9.16
N ARG A 188 -3.27 -6.73 -7.90
CA ARG A 188 -4.36 -7.34 -7.14
C ARG A 188 -5.75 -6.95 -7.63
N ILE A 189 -5.90 -5.74 -8.16
CA ILE A 189 -7.19 -5.24 -8.71
C ILE A 189 -7.29 -5.41 -10.23
N ASP A 190 -6.32 -6.07 -10.84
CA ASP A 190 -6.20 -6.21 -12.30
C ASP A 190 -6.27 -4.86 -13.03
N GLY A 191 -5.64 -3.85 -12.43
CA GLY A 191 -5.58 -2.48 -12.93
C GLY A 191 -4.21 -2.14 -13.49
N GLN A 192 -4.14 -1.13 -14.35
CA GLN A 192 -2.89 -0.59 -14.90
C GLN A 192 -2.94 0.93 -14.94
N ILE A 193 -1.77 1.56 -14.98
CA ILE A 193 -1.66 3.01 -15.17
C ILE A 193 -0.84 3.26 -16.43
N GLU A 194 -1.48 3.91 -17.39
CA GLU A 194 -0.80 4.49 -18.53
C GLU A 194 -0.37 5.92 -18.20
N VAL A 195 0.88 6.25 -18.47
CA VAL A 195 1.45 7.58 -18.27
C VAL A 195 1.86 8.16 -19.62
N ASP A 196 1.73 9.47 -19.77
CA ASP A 196 2.00 10.18 -21.03
C ASP A 196 3.46 10.02 -21.50
N ASP A 197 4.40 9.88 -20.56
CA ASP A 197 5.81 9.63 -20.81
C ASP A 197 6.31 8.51 -19.87
N PRO A 198 6.38 7.27 -20.35
CA PRO A 198 6.78 6.12 -19.53
C PRO A 198 8.27 6.04 -19.24
N PHE A 199 9.09 6.93 -19.79
CA PHE A 199 10.57 6.96 -19.64
C PHE A 199 11.27 5.65 -20.04
N VAL A 200 10.67 4.88 -20.94
CA VAL A 200 11.31 3.68 -21.47
C VAL A 200 12.51 4.12 -22.31
N PRO A 201 13.74 3.66 -22.03
CA PRO A 201 14.89 4.01 -22.84
C PRO A 201 14.70 3.53 -24.28
N PRO A 202 15.05 4.32 -25.30
CA PRO A 202 14.94 3.89 -26.68
C PRO A 202 15.95 2.77 -26.98
N GLU A 203 15.59 1.84 -27.85
CA GLU A 203 16.54 0.89 -28.43
C GLU A 203 17.64 1.64 -29.15
N GLN A 204 18.90 1.25 -28.91
CA GLN A 204 20.05 1.93 -29.51
C GLN A 204 20.39 1.42 -30.91
N ARG A 205 20.04 0.16 -31.20
CA ARG A 205 20.25 -0.48 -32.48
C ARG A 205 19.02 -1.25 -32.91
N GLU A 206 18.82 -1.38 -34.20
CA GLU A 206 17.78 -2.22 -34.77
C GLU A 206 17.94 -3.67 -34.27
N HIS A 207 16.89 -4.26 -33.72
CA HIS A 207 16.85 -5.59 -33.10
C HIS A 207 17.58 -5.74 -31.76
N ASP A 208 17.96 -4.66 -31.08
CA ASP A 208 18.43 -4.73 -29.70
C ASP A 208 17.27 -5.22 -28.81
N ALA A 209 17.60 -6.05 -27.82
CA ALA A 209 16.67 -6.48 -26.80
C ALA A 209 17.18 -6.05 -25.43
N TYR A 210 16.26 -5.71 -24.55
CA TYR A 210 16.63 -5.40 -23.18
C TYR A 210 17.05 -6.67 -22.44
N ILE A 211 18.21 -6.64 -21.81
CA ILE A 211 18.79 -7.79 -21.11
C ILE A 211 17.82 -8.32 -20.05
N MET A 212 17.12 -7.43 -19.36
CA MET A 212 16.17 -7.84 -18.33
C MET A 212 14.91 -8.48 -18.89
N ASP A 213 14.44 -8.08 -20.08
CA ASP A 213 13.33 -8.76 -20.74
C ASP A 213 13.70 -10.22 -21.08
N ILE A 214 14.92 -10.44 -21.56
CA ILE A 214 15.45 -11.78 -21.85
C ILE A 214 15.61 -12.59 -20.56
N ALA A 215 16.21 -11.99 -19.53
CA ALA A 215 16.44 -12.65 -18.24
C ALA A 215 15.13 -13.02 -17.54
N LEU A 216 14.13 -12.14 -17.55
CA LEU A 216 12.82 -12.39 -16.92
C LEU A 216 11.97 -13.39 -17.71
N ALA A 217 12.17 -13.50 -19.02
CA ALA A 217 11.50 -14.50 -19.86
C ALA A 217 12.18 -15.88 -19.80
N SER A 218 13.43 -15.95 -19.37
CA SER A 218 14.17 -17.20 -19.31
C SER A 218 13.84 -18.01 -18.06
N PRO A 219 13.54 -19.32 -18.17
CA PRO A 219 13.32 -20.19 -17.03
C PRO A 219 14.58 -20.49 -16.21
N GLU A 220 15.76 -20.14 -16.74
CA GLU A 220 17.07 -20.42 -16.12
C GLU A 220 17.39 -19.44 -14.99
N PHE A 221 16.77 -18.25 -14.98
CA PHE A 221 16.99 -17.24 -13.97
C PHE A 221 15.88 -17.26 -12.91
N SER A 222 16.27 -17.38 -11.65
CA SER A 222 15.35 -17.19 -10.53
C SER A 222 15.28 -15.71 -10.14
N PRO A 223 14.22 -15.25 -9.43
CA PRO A 223 14.16 -13.90 -8.88
C PRO A 223 15.32 -13.56 -7.94
N ALA A 224 16.01 -14.55 -7.39
CA ALA A 224 17.19 -14.36 -6.53
C ALA A 224 18.45 -14.02 -7.34
N ASP A 225 18.55 -14.50 -8.57
CA ASP A 225 19.70 -14.26 -9.47
C ASP A 225 19.68 -12.86 -10.09
N LEU A 226 18.51 -12.16 -9.98
CA LEU A 226 18.29 -10.82 -10.53
C LEU A 226 18.44 -9.69 -9.49
N ARG A 227 18.99 -9.99 -8.31
CA ARG A 227 19.20 -9.02 -7.22
C ARG A 227 20.59 -8.45 -7.17
#